data_136d4cfbe250cb998a35fe96bf321078
#
_entry.id   136d4cfbe250cb998a35fe96bf321078
#
_cell.length_a   1.000
_cell.length_b   1.000
_cell.length_c   1.000
_cell.angle_alpha   90.00
_cell.angle_beta   90.00
_cell.angle_gamma   90.00
#
_symmetry.space_group_name_H-M   'P 1'
#
loop_
_entity.id
_entity.type
_entity.pdbx_description
1 polymer ?
#
loop_
_entity_poly.entity_id
_entity_poly.type
_entity_poly.pdbx_seq_one_letter_code
_entity_poly.pdbx_strand_id
1 'polypeptide(L)'
;MSFTYWVLAVVVIAIAIFFFMSRKSEKKVSEDSLSADDANGWATREFARAYPDAKVADVICNSDLDAFFLKLHDGHIGMYRSKRGHGQAVILEQRDYRLRALPEPNGLQVDVPEKDFFSGNYFFETEEQAAEASTWLLNGR
;
A
#
# COMPACT_ATOMS: atom_id res chain seq x y z
N MET A 1 24.06 7.15 -41.37
CA MET A 1 23.90 6.05 -40.41
C MET A 1 23.87 6.53 -38.96
N SER A 2 24.74 7.38 -38.54
CA SER A 2 24.73 7.95 -37.18
C SER A 2 23.45 8.70 -36.83
N PHE A 3 22.79 9.28 -37.82
CA PHE A 3 21.57 10.05 -37.63
C PHE A 3 20.40 9.17 -37.16
N THR A 4 20.25 7.98 -37.71
CA THR A 4 19.17 7.05 -37.35
C THR A 4 19.34 6.51 -35.92
N TYR A 5 20.54 6.22 -35.51
CA TYR A 5 20.82 5.84 -34.13
C TYR A 5 20.63 6.95 -33.14
N TRP A 6 20.93 8.17 -33.56
CA TRP A 6 20.74 9.36 -32.75
C TRP A 6 19.25 9.62 -32.47
N VAL A 7 18.42 9.50 -33.51
CA VAL A 7 16.97 9.65 -33.38
C VAL A 7 16.38 8.57 -32.48
N LEU A 8 16.81 7.32 -32.62
CA LEU A 8 16.38 6.23 -31.75
C LEU A 8 16.78 6.47 -30.30
N ALA A 9 18.00 6.91 -30.07
CA ALA A 9 18.48 7.23 -28.73
C ALA A 9 17.66 8.34 -28.07
N VAL A 10 17.35 9.40 -28.80
CA VAL A 10 16.53 10.51 -28.32
C VAL A 10 15.11 10.07 -28.01
N VAL A 11 14.52 9.21 -28.85
CA VAL A 11 13.17 8.68 -28.62
C VAL A 11 13.13 7.81 -27.36
N VAL A 12 14.12 6.94 -27.18
CA VAL A 12 14.20 6.09 -25.99
C VAL A 12 14.36 6.93 -24.72
N ILE A 13 15.20 7.93 -24.75
CA ILE A 13 15.39 8.87 -23.62
C ILE A 13 14.09 9.63 -23.33
N ALA A 14 13.41 10.12 -24.37
CA ALA A 14 12.14 10.82 -24.21
C ALA A 14 11.06 9.94 -23.59
N ILE A 15 10.97 8.68 -23.99
CA ILE A 15 10.03 7.70 -23.41
C ILE A 15 10.38 7.45 -21.95
N ALA A 16 11.65 7.25 -21.63
CA ALA A 16 12.09 7.04 -20.26
C ALA A 16 11.78 8.25 -19.36
N ILE A 17 12.03 9.45 -19.84
CA ILE A 17 11.73 10.70 -19.13
C ILE A 17 10.20 10.82 -18.93
N PHE A 18 9.44 10.55 -19.99
CA PHE A 18 7.98 10.59 -19.91
C PHE A 18 7.45 9.60 -18.88
N PHE A 19 7.95 8.38 -18.87
CA PHE A 19 7.57 7.36 -17.90
C PHE A 19 7.93 7.77 -16.46
N PHE A 20 9.11 8.34 -16.29
CA PHE A 20 9.57 8.82 -15.00
C PHE A 20 8.75 10.02 -14.50
N MET A 21 8.43 10.95 -15.41
CA MET A 21 7.61 12.11 -15.08
C MET A 21 6.14 11.72 -14.84
N SER A 22 5.60 10.76 -15.55
CA SER A 22 4.26 10.22 -15.31
C SER A 22 4.12 9.68 -13.90
N ARG A 23 5.13 8.95 -13.41
CA ARG A 23 5.11 8.46 -12.04
C ARG A 23 5.12 9.59 -11.00
N LYS A 24 5.86 10.65 -11.28
CA LYS A 24 5.88 11.84 -10.41
C LYS A 24 4.60 12.66 -10.52
N SER A 25 3.98 12.73 -11.70
CA SER A 25 2.74 13.48 -11.86
C SER A 25 1.57 12.78 -11.20
N GLU A 26 1.53 11.46 -11.16
CA GLU A 26 0.49 10.74 -10.42
C GLU A 26 0.51 11.09 -8.94
N LYS A 27 1.69 11.33 -8.37
CA LYS A 27 1.82 11.80 -7.00
C LYS A 27 1.43 13.26 -6.81
N LYS A 28 1.47 14.08 -7.85
CA LYS A 28 1.13 15.51 -7.79
C LYS A 28 -0.32 15.82 -8.15
N VAL A 29 -0.97 14.96 -8.92
CA VAL A 29 -2.37 15.17 -9.38
C VAL A 29 -3.36 15.02 -8.24
N SER A 30 -2.92 14.59 -7.09
CA SER A 30 -3.74 14.47 -5.90
C SER A 30 -3.60 15.67 -4.96
N GLU A 31 -3.63 16.90 -5.49
CA GLU A 31 -3.60 18.09 -4.64
C GLU A 31 -4.79 18.15 -3.68
N ASP A 32 -5.94 17.63 -4.08
CA ASP A 32 -7.12 17.51 -3.25
C ASP A 32 -7.23 16.16 -2.54
N SER A 33 -6.35 15.20 -2.86
CA SER A 33 -6.25 13.93 -2.16
C SER A 33 -4.86 13.82 -1.54
N LEU A 34 -4.77 13.20 -0.38
CA LEU A 34 -3.51 12.95 0.29
C LEU A 34 -2.59 12.12 -0.61
N SER A 35 -1.32 12.51 -0.71
CA SER A 35 -0.32 11.63 -1.33
C SER A 35 -0.19 10.35 -0.50
N ALA A 36 0.40 9.29 -1.08
CA ALA A 36 0.61 8.05 -0.36
C ALA A 36 1.43 8.27 0.93
N ASP A 37 2.44 9.13 0.88
CA ASP A 37 3.26 9.45 2.04
C ASP A 37 2.48 10.19 3.12
N ASP A 38 1.64 11.15 2.73
CA ASP A 38 0.79 11.89 3.66
C ASP A 38 -0.28 10.98 4.27
N ALA A 39 -0.86 10.11 3.46
CA ALA A 39 -1.84 9.14 3.91
C ALA A 39 -1.22 8.14 4.90
N ASN A 40 -0.01 7.65 4.62
CA ASN A 40 0.71 6.77 5.52
C ASN A 40 1.01 7.44 6.86
N GLY A 41 1.42 8.70 6.85
CA GLY A 41 1.65 9.47 8.06
C GLY A 41 0.38 9.68 8.87
N TRP A 42 -0.72 9.99 8.21
CA TRP A 42 -2.02 10.13 8.86
C TRP A 42 -2.47 8.80 9.47
N ALA A 43 -2.39 7.71 8.73
CA ALA A 43 -2.79 6.39 9.22
C ALA A 43 -1.93 5.94 10.42
N THR A 44 -0.63 6.23 10.38
CA THR A 44 0.27 5.94 11.48
C THR A 44 -0.15 6.69 12.75
N ARG A 45 -0.54 7.95 12.63
CA ARG A 45 -1.03 8.75 13.76
C ARG A 45 -2.36 8.20 14.30
N GLU A 46 -3.27 7.84 13.42
CA GLU A 46 -4.57 7.27 13.81
C GLU A 46 -4.39 5.90 14.49
N PHE A 47 -3.48 5.09 13.95
CA PHE A 47 -3.15 3.80 14.56
C PHE A 47 -2.54 3.99 15.95
N ALA A 48 -1.65 4.97 16.12
CA ALA A 48 -1.04 5.27 17.40
C ALA A 48 -2.05 5.74 18.47
N ARG A 49 -3.13 6.37 18.05
CA ARG A 49 -4.21 6.73 18.98
C ARG A 49 -4.92 5.50 19.54
N ALA A 50 -5.10 4.49 18.72
CA ALA A 50 -5.73 3.23 19.14
C ALA A 50 -4.75 2.35 19.94
N TYR A 51 -3.48 2.36 19.54
CA TYR A 51 -2.43 1.53 20.14
C TYR A 51 -1.19 2.38 20.45
N PRO A 52 -1.21 3.16 21.54
CA PRO A 52 -0.10 4.07 21.86
C PRO A 52 1.24 3.41 22.06
N ASP A 53 1.24 2.15 22.50
CA ASP A 53 2.47 1.38 22.78
C ASP A 53 3.04 0.71 21.51
N ALA A 54 2.30 0.68 20.43
CA ALA A 54 2.76 0.07 19.18
C ALA A 54 3.70 1.01 18.45
N LYS A 55 4.85 0.50 18.03
CA LYS A 55 5.82 1.26 17.25
C LYS A 55 5.83 0.77 15.81
N VAL A 56 5.45 1.64 14.89
CA VAL A 56 5.35 1.33 13.47
C VAL A 56 6.72 1.43 12.82
N ALA A 57 7.16 0.35 12.18
CA ALA A 57 8.42 0.30 11.46
C ALA A 57 8.24 0.69 9.99
N ASP A 58 7.14 0.27 9.37
CA ASP A 58 6.87 0.53 7.96
C ASP A 58 5.36 0.48 7.70
N VAL A 59 4.93 1.09 6.61
CA VAL A 59 3.52 1.17 6.23
C VAL A 59 3.39 0.93 4.73
N ILE A 60 2.41 0.11 4.33
CA ILE A 60 2.00 -0.03 2.94
C ILE A 60 0.52 0.34 2.86
N CYS A 61 0.15 1.20 1.91
CA CYS A 61 -1.25 1.53 1.64
C CYS A 61 -1.71 0.91 0.32
N ASN A 62 -3.03 0.69 0.21
CA ASN A 62 -3.63 0.28 -1.05
C ASN A 62 -3.78 1.47 -2.00
N SER A 63 -4.16 1.19 -3.26
CA SER A 63 -4.30 2.23 -4.29
C SER A 63 -5.39 3.25 -3.98
N ASP A 64 -6.43 2.85 -3.25
CA ASP A 64 -7.55 3.72 -2.87
C ASP A 64 -7.25 4.57 -1.63
N LEU A 65 -6.12 4.36 -0.97
CA LEU A 65 -5.70 5.07 0.24
C LEU A 65 -6.70 4.94 1.40
N ASP A 66 -7.42 3.84 1.46
CA ASP A 66 -8.39 3.56 2.50
C ASP A 66 -8.03 2.37 3.40
N ALA A 67 -6.98 1.66 3.06
CA ALA A 67 -6.47 0.54 3.85
C ALA A 67 -4.96 0.63 3.99
N PHE A 68 -4.47 0.41 5.19
CA PHE A 68 -3.06 0.55 5.53
C PHE A 68 -2.61 -0.67 6.30
N PHE A 69 -1.52 -1.26 5.85
CA PHE A 69 -0.87 -2.37 6.54
C PHE A 69 0.37 -1.82 7.22
N LEU A 70 0.46 -1.98 8.53
CA LEU A 70 1.51 -1.39 9.35
C LEU A 70 2.36 -2.50 9.95
N LYS A 71 3.64 -2.50 9.61
CA LYS A 71 4.60 -3.43 10.19
C LYS A 71 5.12 -2.84 11.49
N LEU A 72 4.93 -3.55 12.58
CA LEU A 72 5.36 -3.12 13.91
C LEU A 72 6.77 -3.62 14.21
N HIS A 73 7.45 -2.93 15.11
CA HIS A 73 8.81 -3.30 15.50
C HIS A 73 8.90 -4.65 16.20
N ASP A 74 7.83 -5.10 16.83
CA ASP A 74 7.78 -6.38 17.54
C ASP A 74 7.43 -7.57 16.62
N GLY A 75 7.25 -7.33 15.34
CA GLY A 75 6.91 -8.34 14.34
C GLY A 75 5.42 -8.53 14.10
N HIS A 76 4.56 -7.90 14.88
CA HIS A 76 3.12 -7.90 14.61
C HIS A 76 2.78 -7.02 13.42
N ILE A 77 1.66 -7.32 12.79
CA ILE A 77 1.13 -6.52 11.70
C ILE A 77 -0.15 -5.83 12.18
N GLY A 78 -0.17 -4.50 12.09
CA GLY A 78 -1.35 -3.72 12.31
C GLY A 78 -2.06 -3.44 11.00
N MET A 79 -3.34 -3.15 11.09
CA MET A 79 -4.13 -2.71 9.95
C MET A 79 -5.00 -1.54 10.37
N TYR A 80 -5.02 -0.51 9.54
CA TYR A 80 -5.94 0.61 9.68
C TYR A 80 -6.77 0.69 8.41
N ARG A 81 -8.07 0.76 8.56
CA ARG A 81 -8.99 0.90 7.44
C ARG A 81 -9.96 2.03 7.69
N SER A 82 -10.13 2.87 6.67
CA SER A 82 -11.13 3.94 6.67
C SER A 82 -12.22 3.59 5.67
N LYS A 83 -13.45 3.58 6.13
CA LYS A 83 -14.60 3.24 5.29
C LYS A 83 -15.77 4.17 5.64
N ARG A 84 -16.24 4.93 4.65
CA ARG A 84 -17.38 5.84 4.80
C ARG A 84 -17.22 6.82 5.97
N GLY A 85 -16.03 7.38 6.14
CA GLY A 85 -15.76 8.32 7.23
C GLY A 85 -15.45 7.68 8.58
N HIS A 86 -15.48 6.36 8.67
CA HIS A 86 -15.13 5.61 9.87
C HIS A 86 -13.79 4.93 9.71
N GLY A 87 -12.87 5.18 10.63
CA GLY A 87 -11.59 4.53 10.68
C GLY A 87 -11.51 3.57 11.85
N GLN A 88 -10.94 2.40 11.62
CA GLN A 88 -10.68 1.42 12.67
C GLN A 88 -9.26 0.89 12.54
N ALA A 89 -8.65 0.61 13.68
CA ALA A 89 -7.32 0.01 13.77
C ALA A 89 -7.40 -1.33 14.47
N VAL A 90 -6.54 -2.25 14.06
CA VAL A 90 -6.43 -3.57 14.68
C VAL A 90 -4.99 -4.05 14.58
N ILE A 91 -4.55 -4.82 15.58
CA ILE A 91 -3.33 -5.62 15.48
C ILE A 91 -3.76 -7.03 15.12
N LEU A 92 -3.30 -7.49 13.94
CA LEU A 92 -3.66 -8.80 13.43
C LEU A 92 -2.76 -9.88 14.04
N GLU A 93 -3.37 -10.95 14.50
CA GLU A 93 -2.66 -12.13 14.92
C GLU A 93 -2.79 -13.22 13.85
N GLN A 94 -1.77 -14.04 13.70
CA GLN A 94 -1.65 -14.98 12.59
C GLN A 94 -2.84 -15.93 12.42
N ARG A 95 -3.59 -16.18 13.49
CA ARG A 95 -4.77 -17.04 13.48
C ARG A 95 -6.06 -16.32 13.11
N ASP A 96 -6.04 -15.00 13.12
CA ASP A 96 -7.25 -14.18 13.00
C ASP A 96 -7.58 -13.84 11.56
N TYR A 97 -6.72 -14.15 10.60
CA TYR A 97 -6.94 -13.78 9.22
C TYR A 97 -6.46 -14.86 8.25
N ARG A 98 -7.02 -14.82 7.05
CA ARG A 98 -6.64 -15.68 5.94
C ARG A 98 -6.32 -14.83 4.73
N LEU A 99 -5.33 -15.25 3.97
CA LEU A 99 -4.92 -14.56 2.74
C LEU A 99 -5.25 -15.44 1.54
N ARG A 100 -5.71 -14.80 0.48
CA ARG A 100 -5.91 -15.43 -0.82
C ARG A 100 -5.35 -14.55 -1.92
N ALA A 101 -4.72 -15.16 -2.91
CA ALA A 101 -4.30 -14.44 -4.09
C ALA A 101 -5.52 -14.14 -4.96
N LEU A 102 -5.55 -12.95 -5.53
CA LEU A 102 -6.55 -12.58 -6.52
C LEU A 102 -6.02 -12.84 -7.94
N PRO A 103 -6.91 -12.94 -8.95
CA PRO A 103 -6.46 -13.07 -10.34
C PRO A 103 -5.56 -11.91 -10.77
N GLU A 104 -5.80 -10.71 -10.24
CA GLU A 104 -4.97 -9.53 -10.48
C GLU A 104 -3.68 -9.62 -9.68
N PRO A 105 -2.48 -9.43 -10.31
CA PRO A 105 -1.20 -9.57 -9.62
C PRO A 105 -0.97 -8.56 -8.50
N ASN A 106 -1.62 -7.40 -8.60
CA ASN A 106 -1.55 -6.34 -7.59
C ASN A 106 -2.66 -6.43 -6.54
N GLY A 107 -3.44 -7.51 -6.55
CA GLY A 107 -4.56 -7.71 -5.64
C GLY A 107 -4.27 -8.74 -4.57
N LEU A 108 -4.89 -8.55 -3.42
CA LEU A 108 -4.78 -9.45 -2.27
C LEU A 108 -6.13 -9.50 -1.56
N GLN A 109 -6.63 -10.70 -1.32
CA GLN A 109 -7.82 -10.88 -0.51
C GLN A 109 -7.42 -11.18 0.92
N VAL A 110 -7.91 -10.37 1.84
CA VAL A 110 -7.73 -10.57 3.28
C VAL A 110 -9.09 -10.87 3.88
N ASP A 111 -9.17 -11.97 4.60
CA ASP A 111 -10.39 -12.38 5.29
C ASP A 111 -10.11 -12.42 6.80
N VAL A 112 -10.82 -11.59 7.55
CA VAL A 112 -10.75 -11.52 9.01
C VAL A 112 -12.13 -11.89 9.54
N PRO A 113 -12.38 -13.18 9.82
CA PRO A 113 -13.75 -13.67 10.12
C PRO A 113 -14.42 -12.99 11.30
N GLU A 114 -13.66 -12.61 12.32
CA GLU A 114 -14.20 -11.94 13.51
C GLU A 114 -14.38 -10.43 13.33
N LYS A 115 -13.78 -9.87 12.28
CA LYS A 115 -13.79 -8.42 12.05
C LYS A 115 -14.01 -8.14 10.56
N ASP A 116 -15.25 -8.25 10.11
CA ASP A 116 -15.63 -8.05 8.72
C ASP A 116 -15.22 -6.69 8.16
N PHE A 117 -15.09 -5.68 9.03
CA PHE A 117 -14.67 -4.36 8.62
C PHE A 117 -13.31 -4.37 7.90
N PHE A 118 -12.43 -5.29 8.29
CA PHE A 118 -11.09 -5.42 7.70
C PHE A 118 -11.03 -6.42 6.56
N SER A 119 -12.08 -7.19 6.35
CA SER A 119 -12.14 -8.18 5.28
C SER A 119 -12.43 -7.52 3.94
N GLY A 120 -11.80 -7.98 2.88
CA GLY A 120 -12.05 -7.48 1.54
C GLY A 120 -10.92 -7.75 0.58
N ASN A 121 -11.11 -7.27 -0.64
CA ASN A 121 -10.11 -7.33 -1.69
C ASN A 121 -9.36 -6.00 -1.72
N TYR A 122 -8.05 -6.07 -1.61
CA TYR A 122 -7.19 -4.91 -1.59
C TYR A 122 -6.31 -4.90 -2.83
N PHE A 123 -6.30 -3.77 -3.52
CA PHE A 123 -5.49 -3.57 -4.72
C PHE A 123 -4.43 -2.51 -4.43
N PHE A 124 -3.20 -2.81 -4.81
CA PHE A 124 -2.06 -1.94 -4.60
C PHE A 124 -1.65 -1.29 -5.92
N GLU A 125 -0.85 -0.24 -5.86
CA GLU A 125 -0.36 0.43 -7.06
C GLU A 125 0.57 -0.46 -7.87
N THR A 126 1.32 -1.34 -7.21
CA THR A 126 2.28 -2.24 -7.87
C THR A 126 2.13 -3.66 -7.35
N GLU A 127 2.61 -4.62 -8.17
CA GLU A 127 2.68 -6.03 -7.78
C GLU A 127 3.65 -6.24 -6.62
N GLU A 128 4.73 -5.47 -6.59
CA GLU A 128 5.72 -5.55 -5.51
C GLU A 128 5.13 -5.17 -4.17
N GLN A 129 4.27 -4.14 -4.13
CA GLN A 129 3.58 -3.74 -2.90
C GLN A 129 2.63 -4.83 -2.42
N ALA A 130 1.88 -5.45 -3.33
CA ALA A 130 1.00 -6.56 -2.99
C ALA A 130 1.80 -7.75 -2.45
N ALA A 131 2.90 -8.08 -3.08
CA ALA A 131 3.79 -9.16 -2.64
C ALA A 131 4.42 -8.85 -1.28
N GLU A 132 4.85 -7.64 -1.05
CA GLU A 132 5.42 -7.21 0.23
C GLU A 132 4.39 -7.27 1.36
N ALA A 133 3.19 -6.75 1.14
CA ALA A 133 2.10 -6.84 2.12
C ALA A 133 1.74 -8.29 2.43
N SER A 134 1.66 -9.13 1.41
CA SER A 134 1.42 -10.57 1.57
C SER A 134 2.53 -11.23 2.42
N THR A 135 3.79 -10.91 2.14
CA THR A 135 4.93 -11.42 2.90
C THR A 135 4.86 -10.98 4.36
N TRP A 136 4.53 -9.74 4.63
CA TRP A 136 4.35 -9.25 5.99
C TRP A 136 3.28 -10.04 6.73
N LEU A 137 2.13 -10.25 6.10
CA LEU A 137 1.01 -10.95 6.71
C LEU A 137 1.29 -12.45 6.92
N LEU A 138 2.02 -13.08 6.01
CA LEU A 138 2.41 -14.48 6.14
C LEU A 138 3.45 -14.70 7.23
N ASN A 139 4.34 -13.73 7.45
CA ASN A 139 5.41 -13.79 8.45
C ASN A 139 5.08 -13.06 9.75
N GLY A 140 3.93 -12.40 9.82
CA GLY A 140 3.48 -11.70 11.00
C GLY A 140 3.21 -12.64 12.16
N ARG A 141 3.44 -12.16 13.37
CA ARG A 141 3.21 -12.95 14.60
C ARG A 141 1.83 -12.74 15.17
#